data_8d3dbc54b0f39ec1b2a0ee356a5e1378
#
_entry.id   8d3dbc54b0f39ec1b2a0ee356a5e1378
#
_cell.length_a   1.000
_cell.length_b   1.000
_cell.length_c   1.000
_cell.angle_alpha   90.00
_cell.angle_beta   90.00
_cell.angle_gamma   90.00
#
_symmetry.space_group_name_H-M   'P 1'
#
loop_
_entity.id
_entity.type
_entity.pdbx_description
1 polymer ?
#
loop_
_entity_poly.entity_id
_entity_poly.type
_entity_poly.pdbx_seq_one_letter_code
_entity_poly.pdbx_strand_id
1 'polypeptide(L)'
;MTSLLHSAALCAALLIASPAVLAATPDAGAADDTAQAATLPADASVRQSMRLDNRTLDYTASVGTLPVRDAQGKVIADVVFTAYTLPGRNRPVTFALNGGPGASSVYLNLGAIGPKVVTFGSEGDSASAPATLRDNPGTWLDFTDLVFIDPVGTGFSRARISDEAARKQLYTPQADIEYLSRSIYDWLLRNQRMTSPKYLTGESYGGYRGPRITHYLQTRLGVAMNGLVLVSPYLSPTLEDNADVSPMAWMQTLPSIAAAHLEREGRLTDAAMREVIEYTRGDYATALMKGRSDPQATEAMLRRVTAMTGLDPQYVRRAGGRLETQAYLREVFRDKGTLGSRYDANVTAFDPFPNDPEQRANDPLLDSIIAPTTTAMVDFVTRVVGWKVDGRYQALNYEVNRMWDRNADLRAGAVTQLRQAVAIDPKLQVLIVHGWNDLSCPFMGSVLTVDQMPVMGSDPDRVQVRSYPGGHMFYSRADSQAAFRRDVRAMFERN
;
A
#
# COMPACT_ATOMS: atom_id res chain seq x y z
N MET A 1 17.03 24.58 -64.05
CA MET A 1 16.45 24.21 -65.34
C MET A 1 15.31 23.25 -65.08
N THR A 2 14.13 23.70 -65.43
CA THR A 2 12.88 23.03 -65.87
C THR A 2 12.19 22.12 -64.85
N SER A 3 11.12 22.53 -64.15
CA SER A 3 9.74 22.94 -64.57
C SER A 3 8.88 21.80 -65.10
N LEU A 4 7.72 21.65 -64.43
CA LEU A 4 6.36 21.37 -64.95
C LEU A 4 5.54 20.59 -63.90
N LEU A 5 4.60 21.15 -63.11
CA LEU A 5 3.23 21.64 -63.40
C LEU A 5 2.36 20.66 -64.22
N HIS A 6 1.23 20.28 -63.62
CA HIS A 6 -0.16 20.10 -64.12
C HIS A 6 -0.95 19.21 -63.20
N SER A 7 -2.20 19.32 -62.87
CA SER A 7 -3.27 20.32 -63.06
C SER A 7 -4.43 19.89 -62.15
N ALA A 8 -5.13 20.86 -61.66
CA ALA A 8 -6.39 20.71 -60.87
C ALA A 8 -7.56 20.27 -61.76
N ALA A 9 -8.47 19.52 -61.23
CA ALA A 9 -9.84 19.41 -61.77
C ALA A 9 -10.83 19.68 -60.67
N LEU A 10 -11.56 20.77 -60.88
CA LEU A 10 -12.65 21.28 -60.08
C LEU A 10 -13.97 20.58 -60.51
N CYS A 11 -14.72 20.00 -59.59
CA CYS A 11 -16.12 19.65 -59.83
C CYS A 11 -16.99 20.42 -58.80
N ALA A 12 -17.67 21.44 -59.30
CA ALA A 12 -18.70 22.17 -58.58
C ALA A 12 -20.02 21.36 -58.65
N ALA A 13 -20.63 21.09 -57.49
CA ALA A 13 -21.99 20.66 -57.39
C ALA A 13 -22.83 21.71 -56.66
N LEU A 14 -23.81 22.23 -57.32
CA LEU A 14 -24.82 23.15 -56.79
C LEU A 14 -25.65 22.44 -55.73
N LEU A 15 -25.72 23.04 -54.56
CA LEU A 15 -26.71 22.71 -53.52
C LEU A 15 -27.85 23.74 -53.54
N ILE A 16 -29.04 23.25 -53.78
CA ILE A 16 -30.30 24.02 -53.67
C ILE A 16 -30.64 24.04 -52.19
N ALA A 17 -30.73 25.23 -51.63
CA ALA A 17 -31.14 25.44 -50.23
C ALA A 17 -32.68 25.52 -50.16
N SER A 18 -33.28 24.67 -49.37
CA SER A 18 -34.63 24.85 -48.88
C SER A 18 -34.61 25.39 -47.46
N PRO A 19 -35.43 26.34 -47.06
CA PRO A 19 -35.45 26.88 -45.71
C PRO A 19 -36.22 25.93 -44.79
N ALA A 20 -35.46 25.34 -43.83
CA ALA A 20 -36.05 24.65 -42.70
C ALA A 20 -36.45 25.62 -41.61
N VAL A 21 -37.71 25.65 -41.29
CA VAL A 21 -38.28 26.36 -40.13
C VAL A 21 -37.74 25.74 -38.87
N LEU A 22 -36.95 26.49 -38.11
CA LEU A 22 -36.54 26.16 -36.77
C LEU A 22 -37.73 26.24 -35.82
N ALA A 23 -38.31 25.13 -35.44
CA ALA A 23 -39.15 25.07 -34.27
C ALA A 23 -38.25 25.14 -33.04
N ALA A 24 -38.43 26.16 -32.22
CA ALA A 24 -37.75 26.28 -30.91
C ALA A 24 -38.23 25.10 -30.03
N THR A 25 -37.27 24.20 -29.69
CA THR A 25 -37.48 23.26 -28.61
C THR A 25 -37.40 24.01 -27.28
N PRO A 26 -38.30 23.70 -26.32
CA PRO A 26 -38.18 24.27 -24.98
C PRO A 26 -36.89 23.81 -24.35
N ASP A 27 -36.23 24.76 -23.74
CA ASP A 27 -35.04 24.61 -22.89
C ASP A 27 -35.33 23.45 -21.90
N ALA A 28 -34.74 22.29 -22.16
CA ALA A 28 -34.69 21.22 -21.18
C ALA A 28 -33.75 21.70 -20.08
N GLY A 29 -34.37 22.17 -19.00
CA GLY A 29 -33.65 22.57 -17.81
C GLY A 29 -32.57 21.53 -17.50
N ALA A 30 -31.36 22.03 -17.24
CA ALA A 30 -30.24 21.22 -16.78
C ALA A 30 -30.75 20.29 -15.67
N ALA A 31 -30.93 19.03 -15.99
CA ALA A 31 -31.17 18.02 -14.99
C ALA A 31 -29.99 18.08 -14.03
N ASP A 32 -30.27 18.45 -12.80
CA ASP A 32 -29.35 18.42 -11.67
C ASP A 32 -28.97 16.93 -11.49
N ASP A 33 -27.91 16.51 -12.19
CA ASP A 33 -27.40 15.13 -12.19
C ASP A 33 -26.60 14.86 -10.90
N THR A 34 -27.14 15.36 -9.77
CA THR A 34 -26.85 14.84 -8.45
C THR A 34 -27.66 13.56 -8.29
N ALA A 35 -27.21 12.48 -8.93
CA ALA A 35 -27.60 11.14 -8.49
C ALA A 35 -27.24 11.06 -7.01
N GLN A 36 -28.25 11.28 -6.16
CA GLN A 36 -28.09 11.25 -4.70
C GLN A 36 -27.62 9.84 -4.36
N ALA A 37 -26.30 9.70 -4.14
CA ALA A 37 -25.68 8.42 -3.81
C ALA A 37 -26.52 7.79 -2.69
N ALA A 38 -27.09 6.61 -2.93
CA ALA A 38 -27.96 5.94 -1.98
C ALA A 38 -27.29 5.94 -0.59
N THR A 39 -28.02 6.30 0.47
CA THR A 39 -27.44 6.37 1.83
C THR A 39 -26.93 4.99 2.25
N LEU A 40 -25.75 4.95 2.90
CA LEU A 40 -25.24 3.72 3.48
C LEU A 40 -26.18 3.25 4.59
N PRO A 41 -26.32 1.92 4.81
CA PRO A 41 -27.17 1.38 5.89
C PRO A 41 -26.69 1.85 7.26
N ALA A 42 -27.59 1.74 8.26
CA ALA A 42 -27.21 1.90 9.66
C ALA A 42 -26.13 0.87 10.02
N ASP A 43 -25.31 1.19 11.02
CA ASP A 43 -24.29 0.29 11.54
C ASP A 43 -24.89 -1.06 11.94
N ALA A 44 -24.15 -2.12 11.66
CA ALA A 44 -24.50 -3.48 12.02
C ALA A 44 -23.40 -4.13 12.86
N SER A 45 -23.80 -5.06 13.73
CA SER A 45 -22.84 -5.83 14.53
C SER A 45 -23.36 -7.24 14.81
N VAL A 46 -22.42 -8.18 14.95
CA VAL A 46 -22.71 -9.58 15.25
C VAL A 46 -21.67 -10.15 16.21
N ARG A 47 -22.10 -11.03 17.10
CA ARG A 47 -21.18 -11.83 17.92
C ARG A 47 -20.61 -12.96 17.10
N GLN A 48 -19.31 -13.15 17.20
CA GLN A 48 -18.54 -14.16 16.52
C GLN A 48 -17.55 -14.82 17.47
N SER A 49 -17.05 -15.98 17.11
CA SER A 49 -15.97 -16.64 17.81
C SER A 49 -14.89 -17.09 16.85
N MET A 50 -13.68 -17.24 17.35
CA MET A 50 -12.55 -17.87 16.66
C MET A 50 -11.71 -18.68 17.59
N ARG A 51 -11.03 -19.68 17.06
CA ARG A 51 -10.00 -20.43 17.80
C ARG A 51 -8.64 -19.79 17.58
N LEU A 52 -7.93 -19.54 18.67
CA LEU A 52 -6.55 -19.06 18.64
C LEU A 52 -5.75 -19.92 19.62
N ASP A 53 -4.82 -20.69 19.10
CA ASP A 53 -4.09 -21.69 19.86
C ASP A 53 -5.08 -22.66 20.60
N ASN A 54 -5.00 -22.75 21.91
CA ASN A 54 -5.84 -23.62 22.73
C ASN A 54 -7.05 -22.91 23.36
N ARG A 55 -7.40 -21.70 22.91
CA ARG A 55 -8.51 -20.91 23.47
C ARG A 55 -9.48 -20.44 22.40
N THR A 56 -10.70 -20.16 22.79
CA THR A 56 -11.70 -19.49 21.96
C THR A 56 -11.74 -18.01 22.35
N LEU A 57 -11.75 -17.14 21.36
CA LEU A 57 -11.97 -15.70 21.50
C LEU A 57 -13.38 -15.40 21.02
N ASP A 58 -14.23 -14.94 21.95
CA ASP A 58 -15.56 -14.42 21.63
C ASP A 58 -15.47 -12.90 21.42
N TYR A 59 -15.84 -12.43 20.25
CA TYR A 59 -15.70 -11.03 19.87
C TYR A 59 -16.95 -10.49 19.19
N THR A 60 -17.04 -9.17 19.10
CA THR A 60 -18.05 -8.49 18.30
C THR A 60 -17.41 -7.99 17.01
N ALA A 61 -17.95 -8.38 15.87
CA ALA A 61 -17.65 -7.81 14.56
C ALA A 61 -18.69 -6.72 14.24
N SER A 62 -18.23 -5.54 13.87
CA SER A 62 -19.09 -4.41 13.54
C SER A 62 -18.68 -3.78 12.22
N VAL A 63 -19.65 -3.32 11.45
CA VAL A 63 -19.45 -2.47 10.26
C VAL A 63 -20.26 -1.20 10.47
N GLY A 64 -19.64 -0.07 10.20
CA GLY A 64 -20.31 1.21 10.38
C GLY A 64 -19.70 2.33 9.55
N THR A 65 -20.31 3.51 9.66
CA THR A 65 -20.00 4.66 8.82
C THR A 65 -19.61 5.87 9.67
N LEU A 66 -18.59 6.59 9.22
CA LEU A 66 -18.12 7.86 9.76
C LEU A 66 -18.23 8.95 8.69
N PRO A 67 -18.91 10.08 8.95
CA PRO A 67 -19.08 11.14 7.98
C PRO A 67 -17.81 12.00 7.86
N VAL A 68 -17.38 12.26 6.65
CA VAL A 68 -16.37 13.29 6.35
C VAL A 68 -17.08 14.61 6.06
N ARG A 69 -16.66 15.68 6.74
CA ARG A 69 -17.27 17.00 6.61
C ARG A 69 -16.29 18.02 6.05
N ASP A 70 -16.80 18.92 5.23
CA ASP A 70 -16.05 20.11 4.79
C ASP A 70 -15.96 21.17 5.92
N ALA A 71 -15.30 22.29 5.60
CA ALA A 71 -15.13 23.41 6.54
C ALA A 71 -16.46 24.07 6.97
N GLN A 72 -17.55 23.88 6.22
CA GLN A 72 -18.89 24.37 6.50
C GLN A 72 -19.73 23.37 7.30
N GLY A 73 -19.18 22.18 7.59
CA GLY A 73 -19.85 21.09 8.31
C GLY A 73 -20.75 20.20 7.44
N LYS A 74 -20.82 20.44 6.11
CA LYS A 74 -21.55 19.60 5.17
C LYS A 74 -20.85 18.26 5.01
N VAL A 75 -21.62 17.17 5.01
CA VAL A 75 -21.08 15.82 4.74
C VAL A 75 -20.75 15.72 3.25
N ILE A 76 -19.46 15.48 2.95
CA ILE A 76 -18.93 15.36 1.60
C ILE A 76 -18.48 13.94 1.23
N ALA A 77 -18.35 13.07 2.24
CA ALA A 77 -18.05 11.66 2.02
C ALA A 77 -18.47 10.79 3.21
N ASP A 78 -18.55 9.49 2.99
CA ASP A 78 -18.73 8.46 4.00
C ASP A 78 -17.49 7.56 4.02
N VAL A 79 -16.90 7.40 5.21
CA VAL A 79 -15.83 6.44 5.48
C VAL A 79 -16.44 5.24 6.18
N VAL A 80 -16.25 4.05 5.62
CA VAL A 80 -16.70 2.79 6.21
C VAL A 80 -15.57 2.18 7.03
N PHE A 81 -15.91 1.64 8.19
CA PHE A 81 -14.99 0.88 9.01
C PHE A 81 -15.51 -0.52 9.31
N THR A 82 -14.60 -1.46 9.50
CA THR A 82 -14.86 -2.77 10.10
C THR A 82 -14.10 -2.87 11.41
N ALA A 83 -14.79 -3.17 12.50
CA ALA A 83 -14.15 -3.27 13.81
C ALA A 83 -14.40 -4.63 14.47
N TYR A 84 -13.38 -5.11 15.17
CA TYR A 84 -13.43 -6.32 15.99
C TYR A 84 -13.03 -5.99 17.40
N THR A 85 -13.93 -6.23 18.36
CA THR A 85 -13.73 -5.85 19.76
C THR A 85 -14.02 -7.00 20.69
N LEU A 86 -13.20 -7.14 21.74
CA LEU A 86 -13.46 -8.03 22.87
C LEU A 86 -13.97 -7.22 24.08
N PRO A 87 -14.64 -7.88 25.04
CA PRO A 87 -15.03 -7.23 26.29
C PRO A 87 -13.84 -6.64 27.05
N GLY A 88 -13.98 -5.41 27.55
CA GLY A 88 -12.95 -4.72 28.35
C GLY A 88 -12.84 -3.23 28.01
N ARG A 89 -12.96 -2.35 29.02
CA ARG A 89 -12.98 -0.90 28.80
C ARG A 89 -11.63 -0.30 28.39
N ASN A 90 -10.52 -0.85 28.87
CA ASN A 90 -9.18 -0.28 28.70
C ASN A 90 -8.29 -1.12 27.78
N ARG A 91 -8.87 -1.98 26.95
CA ARG A 91 -8.10 -2.71 25.97
C ARG A 91 -7.41 -1.74 25.00
N PRO A 92 -6.19 -2.04 24.53
CA PRO A 92 -5.62 -1.29 23.43
C PRO A 92 -6.53 -1.32 22.19
N VAL A 93 -6.45 -0.29 21.36
CA VAL A 93 -7.13 -0.24 20.06
C VAL A 93 -6.12 0.08 18.97
N THR A 94 -6.13 -0.73 17.91
CA THR A 94 -5.29 -0.55 16.73
C THR A 94 -6.14 -0.16 15.53
N PHE A 95 -5.84 0.99 14.95
CA PHE A 95 -6.40 1.42 13.67
C PHE A 95 -5.52 0.90 12.54
N ALA A 96 -6.11 0.35 11.49
CA ALA A 96 -5.41 -0.25 10.38
C ALA A 96 -5.81 0.38 9.04
N LEU A 97 -4.81 0.69 8.21
CA LEU A 97 -4.97 1.34 6.92
C LEU A 97 -4.05 0.69 5.88
N ASN A 98 -4.61 0.16 4.79
CA ASN A 98 -3.82 -0.16 3.62
C ASN A 98 -3.49 1.10 2.79
N GLY A 99 -2.79 0.91 1.70
CA GLY A 99 -2.18 1.97 0.90
C GLY A 99 -2.84 2.24 -0.44
N GLY A 100 -2.10 2.03 -1.48
CA GLY A 100 -2.42 2.37 -2.86
C GLY A 100 -1.74 3.69 -3.29
N PRO A 101 -2.31 4.88 -3.13
CA PRO A 101 -3.69 5.18 -2.70
C PRO A 101 -4.75 4.50 -3.57
N GLY A 102 -5.90 4.21 -2.96
CA GLY A 102 -6.99 3.49 -3.61
C GLY A 102 -7.21 2.05 -3.13
N ALA A 103 -6.41 1.54 -2.17
CA ALA A 103 -6.66 0.24 -1.54
C ALA A 103 -7.54 0.40 -0.28
N SER A 104 -8.54 -0.48 -0.14
CA SER A 104 -9.26 -0.65 1.12
C SER A 104 -8.40 -1.39 2.14
N SER A 105 -8.76 -1.35 3.41
CA SER A 105 -7.98 -2.00 4.48
C SER A 105 -8.20 -3.51 4.58
N VAL A 106 -8.77 -4.11 3.54
CA VAL A 106 -9.10 -5.54 3.48
C VAL A 106 -7.87 -6.45 3.50
N TYR A 107 -6.75 -6.01 2.94
CA TYR A 107 -5.53 -6.82 2.88
C TYR A 107 -4.92 -7.01 4.27
N LEU A 108 -4.87 -5.96 5.09
CA LEU A 108 -4.53 -6.10 6.51
C LEU A 108 -5.62 -6.86 7.29
N ASN A 109 -6.90 -6.63 6.98
CA ASN A 109 -8.02 -7.26 7.67
C ASN A 109 -8.05 -8.78 7.43
N LEU A 110 -8.22 -9.19 6.18
CA LEU A 110 -8.40 -10.61 5.81
C LEU A 110 -7.11 -11.32 5.40
N GLY A 111 -5.98 -10.63 5.43
CA GLY A 111 -4.68 -11.20 5.06
C GLY A 111 -3.69 -11.27 6.21
N ALA A 112 -3.67 -10.27 7.10
CA ALA A 112 -2.63 -10.12 8.09
C ALA A 112 -3.12 -10.31 9.53
N ILE A 113 -3.92 -9.37 10.05
CA ILE A 113 -4.09 -9.17 11.50
C ILE A 113 -5.52 -9.33 12.01
N GLY A 114 -6.52 -9.36 11.12
CA GLY A 114 -7.92 -9.57 11.51
C GLY A 114 -8.18 -10.98 12.05
N PRO A 115 -9.38 -11.24 12.63
CA PRO A 115 -9.69 -12.55 13.22
C PRO A 115 -9.89 -13.67 12.20
N LYS A 116 -10.17 -13.33 10.96
CA LYS A 116 -10.33 -14.27 9.85
C LYS A 116 -9.30 -13.99 8.77
N VAL A 117 -8.91 -15.03 8.04
CA VAL A 117 -7.97 -14.92 6.93
C VAL A 117 -8.50 -15.63 5.70
N VAL A 118 -8.34 -14.99 4.54
CA VAL A 118 -8.41 -15.63 3.23
C VAL A 118 -7.00 -16.01 2.80
N THR A 119 -6.81 -17.17 2.18
CA THR A 119 -5.50 -17.57 1.70
C THR A 119 -5.12 -16.75 0.47
N PHE A 120 -3.98 -16.06 0.53
CA PHE A 120 -3.38 -15.41 -0.63
C PHE A 120 -2.37 -16.34 -1.29
N GLY A 121 -2.38 -16.35 -2.60
CA GLY A 121 -1.56 -17.27 -3.35
C GLY A 121 -0.08 -16.91 -3.43
N SER A 122 0.74 -17.33 -2.48
CA SER A 122 2.17 -17.57 -2.77
C SER A 122 2.36 -18.85 -3.59
N GLU A 123 1.35 -19.71 -3.62
CA GLU A 123 1.33 -21.00 -4.29
C GLU A 123 0.41 -21.04 -5.53
N GLY A 124 0.04 -19.84 -6.05
CA GLY A 124 -0.75 -19.77 -7.28
C GLY A 124 -2.22 -20.11 -7.10
N ASP A 125 -2.83 -19.75 -5.97
CA ASP A 125 -4.28 -19.85 -5.80
C ASP A 125 -4.96 -19.12 -6.95
N SER A 126 -5.79 -19.83 -7.66
CA SER A 126 -6.54 -19.28 -8.78
C SER A 126 -7.51 -18.21 -8.27
N ALA A 127 -7.59 -17.10 -8.97
CA ALA A 127 -8.57 -16.04 -8.68
C ALA A 127 -10.04 -16.55 -8.71
N SER A 128 -10.29 -17.71 -9.30
CA SER A 128 -11.57 -18.42 -9.34
C SER A 128 -11.76 -19.45 -8.23
N ALA A 129 -10.72 -19.71 -7.39
CA ALA A 129 -10.87 -20.62 -6.25
C ALA A 129 -11.91 -20.07 -5.25
N PRO A 130 -12.67 -20.96 -4.54
CA PRO A 130 -13.62 -20.50 -3.53
C PRO A 130 -12.94 -19.70 -2.44
N ALA A 131 -13.33 -18.44 -2.26
CA ALA A 131 -12.83 -17.58 -1.20
C ALA A 131 -13.44 -17.99 0.14
N THR A 132 -12.74 -18.83 0.91
CA THR A 132 -13.18 -19.27 2.24
C THR A 132 -12.41 -18.55 3.33
N LEU A 133 -13.12 -18.05 4.34
CA LEU A 133 -12.52 -17.47 5.53
C LEU A 133 -12.25 -18.56 6.58
N ARG A 134 -11.05 -18.54 7.13
CA ARG A 134 -10.61 -19.41 8.25
C ARG A 134 -10.20 -18.55 9.43
N ASP A 135 -10.11 -19.17 10.62
CA ASP A 135 -9.55 -18.51 11.79
C ASP A 135 -8.09 -18.15 11.52
N ASN A 136 -7.72 -16.93 11.87
CA ASN A 136 -6.39 -16.40 11.59
C ASN A 136 -5.44 -16.59 12.77
N PRO A 137 -4.42 -17.47 12.68
CA PRO A 137 -3.44 -17.64 13.76
C PRO A 137 -2.56 -16.39 13.95
N GLY A 138 -2.45 -15.54 12.93
CA GLY A 138 -1.71 -14.27 12.96
C GLY A 138 -2.47 -13.11 13.57
N THR A 139 -3.71 -13.30 14.01
CA THR A 139 -4.53 -12.21 14.53
C THR A 139 -3.91 -11.48 15.72
N TRP A 140 -4.14 -10.19 15.82
CA TRP A 140 -3.78 -9.37 16.98
C TRP A 140 -4.93 -9.18 17.95
N LEU A 141 -6.11 -9.73 17.66
CA LEU A 141 -7.33 -9.49 18.41
C LEU A 141 -7.21 -9.89 19.89
N ASP A 142 -6.33 -10.80 20.24
CA ASP A 142 -6.14 -11.24 21.62
C ASP A 142 -5.40 -10.22 22.52
N PHE A 143 -4.66 -9.27 21.95
CA PHE A 143 -3.97 -8.21 22.69
C PHE A 143 -4.42 -6.79 22.37
N THR A 144 -5.14 -6.57 21.26
CA THR A 144 -5.70 -5.26 20.90
C THR A 144 -7.04 -5.42 20.18
N ASP A 145 -7.96 -4.48 20.35
CA ASP A 145 -9.12 -4.37 19.45
C ASP A 145 -8.67 -3.82 18.10
N LEU A 146 -9.36 -4.16 17.03
CA LEU A 146 -8.95 -3.85 15.67
C LEU A 146 -10.02 -3.00 14.97
N VAL A 147 -9.59 -1.93 14.30
CA VAL A 147 -10.46 -1.05 13.52
C VAL A 147 -9.83 -0.83 12.15
N PHE A 148 -10.39 -1.44 11.14
CA PHE A 148 -9.97 -1.28 9.75
C PHE A 148 -10.79 -0.17 9.11
N ILE A 149 -10.13 0.86 8.61
CA ILE A 149 -10.76 2.03 7.98
C ILE A 149 -10.51 1.98 6.49
N ASP A 150 -11.58 2.00 5.69
CA ASP A 150 -11.48 2.10 4.24
C ASP A 150 -11.46 3.59 3.85
N PRO A 151 -10.36 4.11 3.27
CA PRO A 151 -10.32 5.50 2.78
C PRO A 151 -11.40 5.78 1.74
N VAL A 152 -11.77 7.05 1.56
CA VAL A 152 -12.80 7.45 0.59
C VAL A 152 -12.49 6.92 -0.80
N GLY A 153 -13.50 6.32 -1.45
CA GLY A 153 -13.39 5.69 -2.76
C GLY A 153 -12.84 4.26 -2.72
N THR A 154 -12.66 3.67 -1.53
CA THR A 154 -12.25 2.28 -1.36
C THR A 154 -13.24 1.51 -0.50
N GLY A 155 -13.23 0.19 -0.58
CA GLY A 155 -14.22 -0.62 0.09
C GLY A 155 -15.64 -0.22 -0.33
N PHE A 156 -16.48 0.10 0.64
CA PHE A 156 -17.79 0.73 0.44
C PHE A 156 -17.78 2.23 0.77
N SER A 157 -16.63 2.80 1.13
CA SER A 157 -16.47 4.23 1.37
C SER A 157 -16.60 5.03 0.08
N ARG A 158 -17.29 6.18 0.14
CA ARG A 158 -17.62 6.94 -1.08
C ARG A 158 -17.68 8.42 -0.86
N ALA A 159 -17.35 9.19 -1.90
CA ALA A 159 -17.62 10.61 -1.96
C ALA A 159 -19.13 10.87 -2.15
N ARG A 160 -19.63 11.98 -1.62
CA ARG A 160 -20.99 12.53 -1.82
C ARG A 160 -20.97 13.82 -2.65
N ILE A 161 -19.87 14.07 -3.32
CA ILE A 161 -19.62 15.22 -4.19
C ILE A 161 -19.13 14.71 -5.54
N SER A 162 -19.12 15.58 -6.56
CA SER A 162 -18.67 15.21 -7.90
C SER A 162 -17.18 14.76 -7.89
N ASP A 163 -16.78 13.98 -8.89
CA ASP A 163 -15.39 13.49 -9.03
C ASP A 163 -14.38 14.63 -9.08
N GLU A 164 -14.72 15.75 -9.75
CA GLU A 164 -13.86 16.92 -9.79
C GLU A 164 -13.66 17.55 -8.41
N ALA A 165 -14.74 17.67 -7.64
CA ALA A 165 -14.68 18.18 -6.26
C ALA A 165 -13.96 17.18 -5.33
N ALA A 166 -14.21 15.88 -5.48
CA ALA A 166 -13.56 14.83 -4.72
C ALA A 166 -12.04 14.82 -4.96
N ARG A 167 -11.60 14.97 -6.20
CA ARG A 167 -10.18 15.10 -6.54
C ARG A 167 -9.50 16.23 -5.77
N LYS A 168 -10.16 17.38 -5.66
CA LYS A 168 -9.60 18.57 -4.99
C LYS A 168 -9.67 18.49 -3.46
N GLN A 169 -10.73 17.90 -2.92
CA GLN A 169 -11.06 17.98 -1.49
C GLN A 169 -10.79 16.67 -0.72
N LEU A 170 -10.58 15.53 -1.41
CA LEU A 170 -10.45 14.22 -0.77
C LEU A 170 -9.21 13.45 -1.27
N TYR A 171 -8.83 13.57 -2.55
CA TYR A 171 -7.77 12.78 -3.16
C TYR A 171 -6.44 13.53 -3.26
N THR A 172 -6.07 14.19 -2.16
CA THR A 172 -4.76 14.81 -1.97
C THR A 172 -4.12 14.26 -0.69
N PRO A 173 -2.78 14.21 -0.58
CA PRO A 173 -2.11 13.75 0.64
C PRO A 173 -2.56 14.49 1.90
N GLN A 174 -2.77 15.80 1.82
CA GLN A 174 -3.18 16.63 2.95
C GLN A 174 -4.60 16.28 3.41
N ALA A 175 -5.58 16.29 2.50
CA ALA A 175 -6.97 16.00 2.81
C ALA A 175 -7.16 14.58 3.35
N ASP A 176 -6.44 13.62 2.77
CA ASP A 176 -6.43 12.21 3.19
C ASP A 176 -6.01 12.08 4.67
N ILE A 177 -4.92 12.73 5.06
CA ILE A 177 -4.45 12.72 6.46
C ILE A 177 -5.46 13.40 7.40
N GLU A 178 -6.05 14.52 6.99
CA GLU A 178 -6.99 15.27 7.80
C GLU A 178 -8.28 14.49 8.06
N TYR A 179 -8.94 13.97 7.01
CA TYR A 179 -10.20 13.25 7.21
C TYR A 179 -10.00 11.90 7.88
N LEU A 180 -8.90 11.16 7.61
CA LEU A 180 -8.62 9.90 8.28
C LEU A 180 -8.31 10.11 9.76
N SER A 181 -7.54 11.14 10.12
CA SER A 181 -7.29 11.50 11.52
C SER A 181 -8.59 11.85 12.23
N ARG A 182 -9.46 12.61 11.57
CA ARG A 182 -10.79 12.94 12.12
C ARG A 182 -11.66 11.70 12.26
N SER A 183 -11.64 10.78 11.29
CA SER A 183 -12.38 9.51 11.39
C SER A 183 -11.90 8.66 12.58
N ILE A 184 -10.58 8.60 12.83
CA ILE A 184 -10.04 7.93 14.03
C ILE A 184 -10.54 8.60 15.31
N TYR A 185 -10.49 9.93 15.38
CA TYR A 185 -10.98 10.70 16.52
C TYR A 185 -12.47 10.44 16.77
N ASP A 186 -13.31 10.52 15.74
CA ASP A 186 -14.75 10.34 15.82
C ASP A 186 -15.11 8.89 16.23
N TRP A 187 -14.35 7.89 15.75
CA TRP A 187 -14.51 6.51 16.20
C TRP A 187 -14.18 6.35 17.69
N LEU A 188 -13.07 6.93 18.15
CA LEU A 188 -12.68 6.91 19.58
C LEU A 188 -13.73 7.57 20.48
N LEU A 189 -14.25 8.71 20.06
CA LEU A 189 -15.29 9.45 20.78
C LEU A 189 -16.58 8.62 20.86
N ARG A 190 -17.06 8.15 19.71
CA ARG A 190 -18.31 7.39 19.59
C ARG A 190 -18.29 6.09 20.39
N ASN A 191 -17.16 5.41 20.45
CA ASN A 191 -16.99 4.15 21.16
C ASN A 191 -16.46 4.30 22.59
N GLN A 192 -16.32 5.53 23.10
CA GLN A 192 -15.83 5.84 24.46
C GLN A 192 -14.43 5.26 24.72
N ARG A 193 -13.53 5.36 23.72
CA ARG A 193 -12.19 4.75 23.78
C ARG A 193 -11.05 5.80 23.81
N MET A 194 -11.37 7.07 24.20
CA MET A 194 -10.37 8.14 24.26
C MET A 194 -9.23 7.86 25.24
N THR A 195 -9.49 7.09 26.31
CA THR A 195 -8.50 6.72 27.33
C THR A 195 -7.78 5.39 27.05
N SER A 196 -8.21 4.61 26.07
CA SER A 196 -7.52 3.37 25.67
C SER A 196 -6.12 3.64 25.13
N PRO A 197 -5.13 2.75 25.35
CA PRO A 197 -3.89 2.77 24.59
C PRO A 197 -4.20 2.64 23.09
N LYS A 198 -3.57 3.46 22.26
CA LYS A 198 -3.87 3.60 20.84
C LYS A 198 -2.67 3.25 19.98
N TYR A 199 -2.90 2.44 18.97
CA TYR A 199 -1.91 2.03 18.00
C TYR A 199 -2.42 2.28 16.59
N LEU A 200 -1.50 2.53 15.68
CA LEU A 200 -1.81 2.68 14.26
C LEU A 200 -0.93 1.72 13.46
N THR A 201 -1.53 0.99 12.53
CA THR A 201 -0.78 0.23 11.54
C THR A 201 -1.12 0.68 10.13
N GLY A 202 -0.09 0.84 9.29
CA GLY A 202 -0.26 1.26 7.91
C GLY A 202 0.63 0.45 6.98
N GLU A 203 0.04 -0.06 5.89
CA GLU A 203 0.78 -0.82 4.88
C GLU A 203 0.96 -0.01 3.61
N SER A 204 2.15 -0.10 2.99
CA SER A 204 2.45 0.56 1.72
C SER A 204 2.30 2.09 1.82
N TYR A 205 1.45 2.71 1.01
CA TYR A 205 1.06 4.12 1.19
C TYR A 205 0.36 4.36 2.55
N GLY A 206 -0.21 3.34 3.19
CA GLY A 206 -0.62 3.40 4.60
C GLY A 206 0.55 3.67 5.55
N GLY A 207 1.75 3.21 5.19
CA GLY A 207 2.99 3.56 5.88
C GLY A 207 3.41 5.03 5.72
N TYR A 208 3.07 5.67 4.60
CA TYR A 208 3.18 7.12 4.43
C TYR A 208 2.12 7.87 5.28
N ARG A 209 0.90 7.32 5.36
CA ARG A 209 -0.18 7.86 6.20
C ARG A 209 0.16 7.79 7.69
N GLY A 210 0.70 6.68 8.16
CA GLY A 210 0.88 6.38 9.57
C GLY A 210 1.57 7.48 10.39
N PRO A 211 2.81 7.89 10.05
CA PRO A 211 3.50 8.97 10.74
C PRO A 211 2.77 10.32 10.66
N ARG A 212 2.17 10.64 9.52
CA ARG A 212 1.45 11.89 9.29
C ARG A 212 0.17 11.96 10.11
N ILE A 213 -0.62 10.88 10.15
CA ILE A 213 -1.81 10.76 10.98
C ILE A 213 -1.42 10.83 12.47
N THR A 214 -0.38 10.11 12.90
CA THR A 214 0.12 10.14 14.27
C THR A 214 0.47 11.56 14.69
N HIS A 215 1.25 12.26 13.89
CA HIS A 215 1.62 13.66 14.15
C HIS A 215 0.41 14.61 14.14
N TYR A 216 -0.52 14.44 13.19
CA TYR A 216 -1.74 15.26 13.11
C TYR A 216 -2.65 15.05 14.34
N LEU A 217 -2.85 13.79 14.75
CA LEU A 217 -3.62 13.44 15.94
C LEU A 217 -3.02 14.10 17.20
N GLN A 218 -1.69 14.00 17.37
CA GLN A 218 -0.99 14.59 18.53
C GLN A 218 -1.09 16.12 18.53
N THR A 219 -0.85 16.77 17.41
CA THR A 219 -0.65 18.23 17.36
C THR A 219 -1.90 19.03 17.04
N ARG A 220 -2.90 18.42 16.39
CA ARG A 220 -4.13 19.10 15.96
C ARG A 220 -5.38 18.62 16.70
N LEU A 221 -5.43 17.34 17.08
CA LEU A 221 -6.62 16.76 17.69
C LEU A 221 -6.41 16.36 19.18
N GLY A 222 -5.20 16.52 19.71
CA GLY A 222 -4.89 16.23 21.11
C GLY A 222 -4.97 14.74 21.47
N VAL A 223 -4.70 13.85 20.53
CA VAL A 223 -4.74 12.39 20.71
C VAL A 223 -3.35 11.80 20.47
N ALA A 224 -2.71 11.28 21.51
CA ALA A 224 -1.43 10.58 21.40
C ALA A 224 -1.61 9.11 21.03
N MET A 225 -0.67 8.58 20.26
CA MET A 225 -0.53 7.16 19.93
C MET A 225 0.54 6.53 20.80
N ASN A 226 0.32 5.30 21.27
CA ASN A 226 1.31 4.52 22.02
C ASN A 226 2.30 3.82 21.10
N GLY A 227 1.86 3.41 19.91
CA GLY A 227 2.74 2.73 18.95
C GLY A 227 2.28 2.87 17.51
N LEU A 228 3.27 2.73 16.63
CA LEU A 228 3.12 2.80 15.18
C LEU A 228 3.77 1.58 14.55
N VAL A 229 3.01 0.78 13.82
CA VAL A 229 3.51 -0.37 13.04
C VAL A 229 3.39 -0.05 11.56
N LEU A 230 4.51 0.01 10.86
CA LEU A 230 4.56 0.33 9.44
C LEU A 230 4.95 -0.91 8.65
N VAL A 231 4.02 -1.42 7.86
CA VAL A 231 4.16 -2.67 7.09
C VAL A 231 4.53 -2.32 5.65
N SER A 232 5.70 -2.77 5.21
CA SER A 232 6.21 -2.49 3.86
C SER A 232 5.99 -1.03 3.43
N PRO A 233 6.38 -0.03 4.26
CA PRO A 233 5.92 1.34 4.09
C PRO A 233 6.60 2.07 2.93
N TYR A 234 5.82 2.87 2.21
CA TYR A 234 6.33 3.90 1.30
C TYR A 234 6.68 5.17 2.09
N LEU A 235 7.83 5.14 2.80
CA LEU A 235 8.19 6.21 3.73
C LEU A 235 8.77 7.45 3.06
N SER A 236 9.64 7.25 2.09
CA SER A 236 10.42 8.33 1.48
C SER A 236 10.42 8.20 -0.05
N PRO A 237 9.44 8.81 -0.71
CA PRO A 237 9.38 8.83 -2.18
C PRO A 237 10.63 9.45 -2.81
N THR A 238 11.28 10.38 -2.11
CA THR A 238 12.47 11.11 -2.62
C THR A 238 13.74 10.27 -2.74
N LEU A 239 13.78 9.06 -2.17
CA LEU A 239 14.92 8.17 -2.35
C LEU A 239 15.04 7.65 -3.80
N GLU A 240 13.94 7.65 -4.55
CA GLU A 240 13.88 7.25 -5.96
C GLU A 240 14.13 8.42 -6.91
N ASP A 241 14.10 9.67 -6.40
CA ASP A 241 14.31 10.86 -7.22
C ASP A 241 15.73 10.90 -7.80
N ASN A 242 15.83 11.35 -9.05
CA ASN A 242 17.08 11.56 -9.76
C ASN A 242 17.92 10.27 -9.93
N ALA A 243 17.30 9.15 -10.25
CA ALA A 243 17.98 7.86 -10.48
C ALA A 243 19.11 7.94 -11.54
N ASP A 244 19.04 8.90 -12.45
CA ASP A 244 20.07 9.12 -13.47
C ASP A 244 21.43 9.55 -12.86
N VAL A 245 21.41 10.21 -11.72
CA VAL A 245 22.62 10.78 -11.07
C VAL A 245 22.80 10.33 -9.64
N SER A 246 21.76 9.86 -8.97
CA SER A 246 21.80 9.40 -7.58
C SER A 246 21.97 7.89 -7.47
N PRO A 247 22.86 7.37 -6.63
CA PRO A 247 22.97 5.92 -6.38
C PRO A 247 21.83 5.39 -5.51
N MET A 248 21.02 6.24 -4.86
CA MET A 248 20.09 5.86 -3.82
C MET A 248 18.98 4.91 -4.31
N ALA A 249 18.42 5.14 -5.50
CA ALA A 249 17.42 4.27 -6.11
C ALA A 249 17.94 2.83 -6.27
N TRP A 250 19.18 2.69 -6.73
CA TRP A 250 19.82 1.39 -6.96
C TRP A 250 20.23 0.70 -5.66
N MET A 251 20.64 1.47 -4.66
CA MET A 251 20.96 0.97 -3.32
C MET A 251 19.73 0.43 -2.60
N GLN A 252 18.53 0.97 -2.87
CA GLN A 252 17.29 0.43 -2.32
C GLN A 252 16.94 -0.92 -2.93
N THR A 253 17.09 -1.04 -4.25
CA THR A 253 16.55 -2.16 -5.03
C THR A 253 17.43 -3.41 -4.98
N LEU A 254 18.77 -3.23 -5.07
CA LEU A 254 19.72 -4.34 -5.13
C LEU A 254 19.55 -5.37 -3.98
N PRO A 255 19.41 -4.98 -2.70
CA PRO A 255 19.27 -5.96 -1.62
C PRO A 255 18.02 -6.85 -1.74
N SER A 256 16.88 -6.30 -2.19
CA SER A 256 15.67 -7.09 -2.40
C SER A 256 15.78 -8.04 -3.59
N ILE A 257 16.45 -7.63 -4.66
CA ILE A 257 16.77 -8.51 -5.80
C ILE A 257 17.71 -9.65 -5.38
N ALA A 258 18.73 -9.35 -4.58
CA ALA A 258 19.64 -10.35 -4.04
C ALA A 258 18.92 -11.33 -3.09
N ALA A 259 18.02 -10.83 -2.24
CA ALA A 259 17.19 -11.65 -1.37
C ALA A 259 16.32 -12.62 -2.16
N ALA A 260 15.67 -12.15 -3.24
CA ALA A 260 14.87 -13.00 -4.10
C ALA A 260 15.70 -14.12 -4.77
N HIS A 261 16.93 -13.81 -5.19
CA HIS A 261 17.86 -14.83 -5.72
C HIS A 261 18.25 -15.83 -4.61
N LEU A 262 18.69 -15.36 -3.45
CA LEU A 262 19.06 -16.21 -2.32
C LEU A 262 17.93 -17.13 -1.89
N GLU A 263 16.69 -16.64 -1.92
CA GLU A 263 15.52 -17.47 -1.60
C GLU A 263 15.28 -18.57 -2.64
N ARG A 264 15.38 -18.27 -3.94
CA ARG A 264 15.29 -19.28 -5.01
C ARG A 264 16.36 -20.38 -4.89
N GLU A 265 17.52 -20.02 -4.36
CA GLU A 265 18.63 -20.95 -4.10
C GLU A 265 18.53 -21.67 -2.74
N GLY A 266 17.51 -21.39 -1.92
CA GLY A 266 17.40 -21.92 -0.56
C GLY A 266 18.49 -21.43 0.41
N ARG A 267 19.07 -20.27 0.15
CA ARG A 267 20.22 -19.69 0.86
C ARG A 267 19.88 -18.39 1.59
N LEU A 268 18.63 -17.97 1.59
CA LEU A 268 18.19 -16.76 2.29
C LEU A 268 18.33 -16.95 3.81
N THR A 269 19.22 -16.18 4.42
CA THR A 269 19.44 -16.14 5.87
C THR A 269 19.76 -14.71 6.31
N ASP A 270 19.55 -14.39 7.58
CA ASP A 270 19.93 -13.09 8.13
C ASP A 270 21.44 -12.77 7.97
N ALA A 271 22.28 -13.79 8.03
CA ALA A 271 23.72 -13.63 7.82
C ALA A 271 24.04 -13.24 6.37
N ALA A 272 23.42 -13.93 5.40
CA ALA A 272 23.58 -13.60 3.98
C ALA A 272 23.05 -12.19 3.68
N MET A 273 21.92 -11.81 4.26
CA MET A 273 21.37 -10.47 4.07
C MET A 273 22.21 -9.37 4.71
N ARG A 274 22.84 -9.62 5.87
CA ARG A 274 23.83 -8.66 6.44
C ARG A 274 25.00 -8.41 5.47
N GLU A 275 25.53 -9.46 4.84
CA GLU A 275 26.61 -9.30 3.84
C GLU A 275 26.13 -8.47 2.62
N VAL A 276 24.92 -8.71 2.12
CA VAL A 276 24.32 -7.94 1.02
C VAL A 276 24.15 -6.47 1.40
N ILE A 277 23.66 -6.18 2.59
CA ILE A 277 23.44 -4.81 3.10
C ILE A 277 24.79 -4.07 3.23
N GLU A 278 25.78 -4.71 3.83
CA GLU A 278 27.13 -4.11 3.99
C GLU A 278 27.78 -3.83 2.64
N TYR A 279 27.72 -4.78 1.70
CA TYR A 279 28.20 -4.54 0.34
C TYR A 279 27.47 -3.36 -0.33
N THR A 280 26.15 -3.28 -0.16
CA THR A 280 25.34 -2.20 -0.76
C THR A 280 25.72 -0.82 -0.21
N ARG A 281 25.97 -0.72 1.10
CA ARG A 281 26.38 0.54 1.76
C ARG A 281 27.81 0.95 1.43
N GLY A 282 28.68 -0.01 1.18
CA GLY A 282 30.11 0.18 0.98
C GLY A 282 30.52 0.21 -0.50
N ASP A 283 30.98 -0.94 -0.98
CA ASP A 283 31.62 -1.06 -2.30
C ASP A 283 30.66 -0.73 -3.45
N TYR A 284 29.38 -1.16 -3.37
CA TYR A 284 28.40 -0.87 -4.41
C TYR A 284 28.11 0.64 -4.51
N ALA A 285 27.83 1.30 -3.39
CA ALA A 285 27.61 2.75 -3.36
C ALA A 285 28.83 3.50 -3.88
N THR A 286 30.03 3.10 -3.44
CA THR A 286 31.31 3.72 -3.87
C THR A 286 31.53 3.54 -5.37
N ALA A 287 31.31 2.35 -5.92
CA ALA A 287 31.47 2.09 -7.34
C ALA A 287 30.47 2.87 -8.20
N LEU A 288 29.20 2.98 -7.75
CA LEU A 288 28.20 3.81 -8.41
C LEU A 288 28.57 5.29 -8.45
N MET A 289 29.12 5.81 -7.35
CA MET A 289 29.56 7.22 -7.25
C MET A 289 30.78 7.51 -8.12
N LYS A 290 31.73 6.59 -8.22
CA LYS A 290 32.91 6.72 -9.08
C LYS A 290 32.54 6.55 -10.57
N GLY A 291 31.64 5.62 -10.87
CA GLY A 291 31.17 5.35 -12.24
C GLY A 291 32.31 5.15 -13.22
N ARG A 292 32.24 5.81 -14.38
CA ARG A 292 33.23 5.66 -15.45
C ARG A 292 34.65 6.19 -15.09
N SER A 293 34.79 6.94 -13.99
CA SER A 293 36.10 7.43 -13.56
C SER A 293 36.97 6.34 -12.94
N ASP A 294 36.39 5.21 -12.53
CA ASP A 294 37.10 4.05 -11.96
C ASP A 294 36.63 2.75 -12.65
N PRO A 295 37.23 2.38 -13.81
CA PRO A 295 36.86 1.17 -14.52
C PRO A 295 37.07 -0.12 -13.72
N GLN A 296 38.09 -0.15 -12.85
CA GLN A 296 38.40 -1.33 -12.03
C GLN A 296 37.31 -1.55 -10.97
N ALA A 297 36.88 -0.52 -10.28
CA ALA A 297 35.78 -0.58 -9.33
C ALA A 297 34.47 -0.97 -10.02
N THR A 298 34.21 -0.41 -11.20
CA THR A 298 33.03 -0.77 -12.02
C THR A 298 33.02 -2.25 -12.40
N GLU A 299 34.13 -2.81 -12.89
CA GLU A 299 34.23 -4.23 -13.24
C GLU A 299 34.08 -5.15 -12.02
N ALA A 300 34.62 -4.78 -10.87
CA ALA A 300 34.42 -5.52 -9.62
C ALA A 300 32.96 -5.50 -9.19
N MET A 301 32.29 -4.36 -9.27
CA MET A 301 30.87 -4.19 -8.98
C MET A 301 30.00 -5.07 -9.91
N LEU A 302 30.23 -5.04 -11.23
CA LEU A 302 29.45 -5.84 -12.19
C LEU A 302 29.53 -7.34 -11.89
N ARG A 303 30.74 -7.83 -11.58
CA ARG A 303 30.92 -9.25 -11.18
C ARG A 303 30.18 -9.56 -9.87
N ARG A 304 30.25 -8.69 -8.89
CA ARG A 304 29.60 -8.92 -7.58
C ARG A 304 28.06 -8.88 -7.71
N VAL A 305 27.51 -7.90 -8.44
CA VAL A 305 26.06 -7.80 -8.72
C VAL A 305 25.57 -9.05 -9.47
N THR A 306 26.30 -9.51 -10.49
CA THR A 306 26.01 -10.76 -11.20
C THR A 306 25.92 -11.96 -10.24
N ALA A 307 26.91 -12.12 -9.37
CA ALA A 307 26.94 -13.21 -8.40
C ALA A 307 25.84 -13.13 -7.35
N MET A 308 25.45 -11.92 -6.93
CA MET A 308 24.39 -11.70 -5.93
C MET A 308 22.97 -11.90 -6.50
N THR A 309 22.78 -11.67 -7.77
CA THR A 309 21.44 -11.65 -8.39
C THR A 309 21.16 -12.88 -9.26
N GLY A 310 22.21 -13.62 -9.65
CA GLY A 310 22.11 -14.76 -10.58
C GLY A 310 21.71 -14.38 -11.99
N LEU A 311 21.77 -13.09 -12.34
CA LEU A 311 21.41 -12.60 -13.67
C LEU A 311 22.52 -12.85 -14.68
N ASP A 312 22.15 -12.84 -15.96
CA ASP A 312 23.11 -12.92 -17.06
C ASP A 312 24.17 -11.80 -16.96
N PRO A 313 25.49 -12.13 -17.04
CA PRO A 313 26.55 -11.14 -16.90
C PRO A 313 26.50 -10.02 -17.95
N GLN A 314 26.02 -10.32 -19.17
CA GLN A 314 25.91 -9.32 -20.23
C GLN A 314 24.73 -8.37 -19.95
N TYR A 315 23.63 -8.89 -19.39
CA TYR A 315 22.54 -8.05 -18.94
C TYR A 315 23.00 -7.07 -17.85
N VAL A 316 23.64 -7.57 -16.78
CA VAL A 316 24.18 -6.73 -15.70
C VAL A 316 25.16 -5.69 -16.23
N ARG A 317 26.01 -6.05 -17.17
CA ARG A 317 26.96 -5.14 -17.84
C ARG A 317 26.25 -4.04 -18.63
N ARG A 318 25.25 -4.39 -19.44
CA ARG A 318 24.46 -3.40 -20.21
C ARG A 318 23.72 -2.44 -19.29
N ALA A 319 23.19 -2.94 -18.17
CA ALA A 319 22.53 -2.14 -17.13
C ALA A 319 23.52 -1.31 -16.29
N GLY A 320 24.83 -1.54 -16.44
CA GLY A 320 25.85 -0.86 -15.63
C GLY A 320 25.74 -1.17 -14.13
N GLY A 321 25.23 -2.35 -13.79
CA GLY A 321 24.97 -2.76 -12.41
C GLY A 321 23.77 -2.06 -11.76
N ARG A 322 23.00 -1.27 -12.52
CA ARG A 322 21.78 -0.55 -12.10
C ARG A 322 20.57 -1.33 -12.59
N LEU A 323 19.90 -2.03 -11.68
CA LEU A 323 18.82 -2.96 -12.02
C LEU A 323 17.47 -2.27 -11.82
N GLU A 324 16.86 -1.89 -12.93
CA GLU A 324 15.49 -1.34 -12.92
C GLU A 324 14.49 -2.47 -12.63
N THR A 325 13.49 -2.21 -11.76
CA THR A 325 12.60 -3.23 -11.21
C THR A 325 11.80 -3.97 -12.28
N GLN A 326 11.19 -3.26 -13.23
CA GLN A 326 10.34 -3.91 -14.25
C GLN A 326 11.17 -4.74 -15.23
N ALA A 327 12.32 -4.19 -15.65
CA ALA A 327 13.24 -4.88 -16.52
C ALA A 327 13.81 -6.15 -15.85
N TYR A 328 14.14 -6.07 -14.56
CA TYR A 328 14.58 -7.22 -13.77
C TYR A 328 13.51 -8.31 -13.68
N LEU A 329 12.27 -7.97 -13.33
CA LEU A 329 11.18 -8.92 -13.15
C LEU A 329 10.82 -9.66 -14.44
N ARG A 330 11.07 -9.04 -15.57
CA ARG A 330 10.92 -9.67 -16.90
C ARG A 330 12.13 -10.53 -17.28
N GLU A 331 13.34 -10.02 -17.03
CA GLU A 331 14.59 -10.69 -17.41
C GLU A 331 14.81 -11.98 -16.61
N VAL A 332 14.59 -11.95 -15.30
CA VAL A 332 14.91 -13.09 -14.41
C VAL A 332 14.09 -14.34 -14.68
N PHE A 333 12.92 -14.21 -15.30
CA PHE A 333 12.03 -15.34 -15.62
C PHE A 333 11.77 -15.50 -17.13
N ARG A 334 12.52 -14.80 -17.97
CA ARG A 334 12.33 -14.78 -19.41
C ARG A 334 12.31 -16.19 -20.03
N ASP A 335 13.22 -17.07 -19.61
CA ASP A 335 13.33 -18.43 -20.14
C ASP A 335 12.13 -19.31 -19.80
N LYS A 336 11.33 -18.91 -18.79
CA LYS A 336 10.09 -19.59 -18.38
C LYS A 336 8.85 -18.99 -19.01
N GLY A 337 8.97 -17.89 -19.75
CA GLY A 337 7.83 -17.17 -20.33
C GLY A 337 6.90 -16.55 -19.27
N THR A 338 7.46 -16.22 -18.08
CA THR A 338 6.70 -15.64 -16.96
C THR A 338 7.26 -14.30 -16.54
N LEU A 339 6.46 -13.52 -15.83
CA LEU A 339 6.82 -12.26 -15.19
C LEU A 339 6.81 -12.41 -13.68
N GLY A 340 7.75 -11.78 -12.98
CA GLY A 340 7.73 -11.65 -11.55
C GLY A 340 6.82 -10.51 -11.07
N SER A 341 6.35 -10.61 -9.83
CA SER A 341 5.61 -9.54 -9.16
C SER A 341 6.56 -8.55 -8.49
N ARG A 342 6.28 -7.26 -8.60
CA ARG A 342 7.01 -6.25 -7.81
C ARG A 342 6.69 -6.31 -6.31
N TYR A 343 5.55 -6.92 -5.96
CA TYR A 343 5.14 -7.10 -4.56
C TYR A 343 5.76 -8.33 -3.90
N ASP A 344 6.14 -9.35 -4.67
CA ASP A 344 7.02 -10.43 -4.23
C ASP A 344 7.75 -10.98 -5.47
N ALA A 345 9.03 -10.70 -5.57
CA ALA A 345 9.83 -10.97 -6.77
C ALA A 345 9.86 -12.44 -7.18
N ASN A 346 9.45 -13.36 -6.29
CA ASN A 346 9.39 -14.80 -6.57
C ASN A 346 7.98 -15.33 -6.89
N VAL A 347 6.96 -14.48 -6.82
CA VAL A 347 5.61 -14.78 -7.32
C VAL A 347 5.54 -14.45 -8.81
N THR A 348 5.10 -15.41 -9.62
CA THR A 348 5.11 -15.28 -11.08
C THR A 348 3.78 -15.63 -11.71
N ALA A 349 3.49 -15.05 -12.87
CA ALA A 349 2.45 -15.49 -13.80
C ALA A 349 2.96 -15.47 -15.25
N PHE A 350 2.24 -16.14 -16.16
CA PHE A 350 2.59 -16.11 -17.58
C PHE A 350 2.56 -14.68 -18.11
N ASP A 351 3.55 -14.34 -18.96
CA ASP A 351 3.55 -13.08 -19.69
C ASP A 351 2.50 -13.14 -20.81
N PRO A 352 1.40 -12.37 -20.74
CA PRO A 352 0.40 -12.38 -21.81
C PRO A 352 0.86 -11.62 -23.06
N PHE A 353 1.98 -10.87 -22.99
CA PHE A 353 2.50 -10.03 -24.08
C PHE A 353 4.02 -10.24 -24.28
N PRO A 354 4.50 -11.46 -24.55
CA PRO A 354 5.95 -11.76 -24.55
C PRO A 354 6.74 -11.02 -25.64
N ASN A 355 6.06 -10.53 -26.66
CA ASN A 355 6.67 -9.77 -27.77
C ASN A 355 6.54 -8.24 -27.62
N ASP A 356 5.91 -7.77 -26.56
CA ASP A 356 5.76 -6.33 -26.34
C ASP A 356 7.06 -5.75 -25.75
N PRO A 357 7.60 -4.65 -26.28
CA PRO A 357 8.75 -3.98 -25.68
C PRO A 357 8.41 -3.37 -24.32
N GLU A 358 7.15 -2.98 -24.10
CA GLU A 358 6.66 -2.43 -22.84
C GLU A 358 5.90 -3.49 -22.04
N GLN A 359 6.05 -3.48 -20.73
CA GLN A 359 5.26 -4.33 -19.85
C GLN A 359 3.85 -3.76 -19.71
N ARG A 360 2.87 -4.43 -20.33
CA ARG A 360 1.44 -4.10 -20.24
C ARG A 360 0.66 -5.03 -19.31
N ALA A 361 1.27 -6.13 -18.89
CA ALA A 361 0.63 -7.04 -17.94
C ALA A 361 0.47 -6.37 -16.58
N ASN A 362 -0.63 -6.68 -15.91
CA ASN A 362 -0.82 -6.33 -14.51
C ASN A 362 0.16 -7.10 -13.62
N ASP A 363 0.16 -6.76 -12.33
CA ASP A 363 1.04 -7.45 -11.37
C ASP A 363 0.49 -8.86 -11.03
N PRO A 364 1.30 -9.92 -11.15
CA PRO A 364 0.89 -11.29 -10.90
C PRO A 364 0.25 -11.54 -9.53
N LEU A 365 0.80 -10.93 -8.47
CA LEU A 365 0.28 -11.10 -7.12
C LEU A 365 -1.08 -10.41 -6.97
N LEU A 366 -1.19 -9.15 -7.40
CA LEU A 366 -2.43 -8.40 -7.25
C LEU A 366 -3.59 -9.02 -8.02
N ASP A 367 -3.35 -9.46 -9.26
CA ASP A 367 -4.39 -10.11 -10.08
C ASP A 367 -4.92 -11.38 -9.43
N SER A 368 -4.07 -12.12 -8.70
CA SER A 368 -4.48 -13.35 -8.01
C SER A 368 -5.32 -13.10 -6.76
N ILE A 369 -5.11 -11.99 -6.03
CA ILE A 369 -5.70 -11.77 -4.70
C ILE A 369 -6.92 -10.84 -4.69
N ILE A 370 -7.08 -9.95 -5.67
CA ILE A 370 -8.17 -8.96 -5.65
C ILE A 370 -9.55 -9.64 -5.64
N ALA A 371 -9.78 -10.60 -6.51
CA ALA A 371 -11.10 -11.24 -6.64
C ALA A 371 -11.48 -12.08 -5.41
N PRO A 372 -10.63 -13.00 -4.90
CA PRO A 372 -10.97 -13.77 -3.70
C PRO A 372 -11.11 -12.90 -2.46
N THR A 373 -10.27 -11.88 -2.30
CA THR A 373 -10.36 -10.94 -1.17
C THR A 373 -11.65 -10.12 -1.21
N THR A 374 -12.03 -9.61 -2.38
CA THR A 374 -13.29 -8.90 -2.60
C THR A 374 -14.48 -9.79 -2.26
N THR A 375 -14.51 -11.01 -2.79
CA THR A 375 -15.60 -11.98 -2.57
C THR A 375 -15.75 -12.32 -1.08
N ALA A 376 -14.63 -12.61 -0.41
CA ALA A 376 -14.63 -12.94 1.01
C ALA A 376 -15.14 -11.77 1.87
N MET A 377 -14.71 -10.53 1.56
CA MET A 377 -15.12 -9.36 2.33
C MET A 377 -16.60 -9.02 2.12
N VAL A 378 -17.08 -9.07 0.88
CA VAL A 378 -18.50 -8.85 0.57
C VAL A 378 -19.36 -9.89 1.29
N ASP A 379 -19.02 -11.18 1.21
CA ASP A 379 -19.77 -12.23 1.91
C ASP A 379 -19.73 -12.01 3.44
N PHE A 380 -18.59 -11.69 4.01
CA PHE A 380 -18.46 -11.41 5.43
C PHE A 380 -19.34 -10.24 5.87
N VAL A 381 -19.27 -9.11 5.20
CA VAL A 381 -20.03 -7.90 5.55
C VAL A 381 -21.53 -8.09 5.38
N THR A 382 -21.96 -8.68 4.26
CA THR A 382 -23.38 -8.75 3.91
C THR A 382 -24.12 -9.94 4.55
N ARG A 383 -23.48 -11.12 4.55
CA ARG A 383 -24.08 -12.35 5.07
C ARG A 383 -23.78 -12.58 6.54
N VAL A 384 -22.51 -12.43 6.96
CA VAL A 384 -22.10 -12.73 8.34
C VAL A 384 -22.45 -11.60 9.30
N VAL A 385 -22.07 -10.35 8.97
CA VAL A 385 -22.42 -9.18 9.80
C VAL A 385 -23.87 -8.74 9.59
N GLY A 386 -24.44 -8.99 8.41
CA GLY A 386 -25.81 -8.64 8.07
C GLY A 386 -26.00 -7.17 7.64
N TRP A 387 -24.92 -6.49 7.27
CA TRP A 387 -24.96 -5.12 6.79
C TRP A 387 -25.42 -5.07 5.34
N LYS A 388 -26.68 -4.69 5.11
CA LYS A 388 -27.38 -4.73 3.80
C LYS A 388 -27.02 -3.53 2.94
N VAL A 389 -25.82 -3.54 2.40
CA VAL A 389 -25.28 -2.47 1.56
C VAL A 389 -25.50 -2.76 0.07
N ASP A 390 -25.86 -1.72 -0.68
CA ASP A 390 -25.85 -1.73 -2.14
C ASP A 390 -24.55 -1.10 -2.65
N GLY A 391 -24.07 -1.64 -3.77
CA GLY A 391 -22.90 -1.13 -4.45
C GLY A 391 -21.76 -2.13 -4.55
N ARG A 392 -20.72 -1.73 -5.26
CA ARG A 392 -19.55 -2.54 -5.50
C ARG A 392 -18.52 -2.28 -4.41
N TYR A 393 -17.96 -3.35 -3.83
CA TYR A 393 -16.79 -3.26 -2.96
C TYR A 393 -15.51 -3.03 -3.77
N GLN A 394 -14.77 -2.00 -3.45
CA GLN A 394 -13.54 -1.62 -4.13
C GLN A 394 -12.32 -2.03 -3.29
N ALA A 395 -11.88 -3.30 -3.40
CA ALA A 395 -10.69 -3.77 -2.70
C ALA A 395 -9.45 -2.98 -3.15
N LEU A 396 -9.35 -2.71 -4.46
CA LEU A 396 -8.35 -1.83 -5.06
C LEU A 396 -9.00 -0.99 -6.16
N ASN A 397 -9.02 0.33 -5.97
CA ASN A 397 -9.60 1.29 -6.89
C ASN A 397 -8.53 2.06 -7.65
N TYR A 398 -8.25 1.64 -8.88
CA TYR A 398 -7.27 2.29 -9.75
C TYR A 398 -7.69 3.71 -10.18
N GLU A 399 -9.00 4.05 -10.15
CA GLU A 399 -9.46 5.40 -10.49
C GLU A 399 -9.07 6.40 -9.43
N VAL A 400 -9.24 6.07 -8.15
CA VAL A 400 -8.72 6.88 -7.04
C VAL A 400 -7.22 7.07 -7.19
N ASN A 401 -6.48 6.01 -7.54
CA ASN A 401 -5.04 6.09 -7.75
C ASN A 401 -4.65 7.04 -8.90
N ARG A 402 -5.41 7.03 -10.01
CA ARG A 402 -5.20 7.95 -11.14
C ARG A 402 -5.58 9.40 -10.81
N MET A 403 -6.65 9.60 -10.03
CA MET A 403 -7.12 10.92 -9.62
C MET A 403 -6.25 11.56 -8.54
N TRP A 404 -5.40 10.77 -7.87
CA TRP A 404 -4.59 11.24 -6.75
C TRP A 404 -3.63 12.35 -7.15
N ASP A 405 -3.67 13.47 -6.45
CA ASP A 405 -2.74 14.57 -6.70
C ASP A 405 -1.35 14.27 -6.12
N ARG A 406 -0.47 13.78 -6.98
CA ARG A 406 0.91 13.42 -6.62
C ARG A 406 1.84 14.63 -6.51
N ASN A 407 1.42 15.80 -6.99
CA ASN A 407 2.21 17.04 -6.94
C ASN A 407 2.02 17.79 -5.63
N ALA A 408 0.91 17.56 -4.94
CA ALA A 408 0.62 18.17 -3.66
C ALA A 408 1.39 17.46 -2.53
N ASP A 409 2.53 18.02 -2.15
CA ASP A 409 3.21 17.78 -0.87
C ASP A 409 3.74 16.34 -0.60
N LEU A 410 3.94 15.50 -1.62
CA LEU A 410 4.62 14.21 -1.45
C LEU A 410 6.06 14.38 -0.93
N ARG A 411 6.71 15.50 -1.27
CA ARG A 411 8.07 15.82 -0.82
C ARG A 411 8.18 16.16 0.67
N ALA A 412 7.11 16.61 1.31
CA ALA A 412 7.08 16.87 2.75
C ALA A 412 7.14 15.59 3.60
N GLY A 413 7.24 14.46 2.97
CA GLY A 413 7.65 13.13 3.42
C GLY A 413 7.14 12.67 4.78
N ALA A 414 6.68 11.44 4.86
CA ALA A 414 6.31 10.77 6.10
C ALA A 414 7.45 10.77 7.14
N VAL A 415 8.70 10.87 6.69
CA VAL A 415 9.91 10.88 7.53
C VAL A 415 9.98 12.11 8.44
N THR A 416 9.59 13.29 7.94
CA THR A 416 9.57 14.51 8.75
C THR A 416 8.58 14.38 9.91
N GLN A 417 7.34 13.93 9.64
CA GLN A 417 6.35 13.72 10.69
C GLN A 417 6.72 12.56 11.61
N LEU A 418 7.34 11.51 11.10
CA LEU A 418 7.86 10.42 11.94
C LEU A 418 8.87 10.96 12.96
N ARG A 419 9.86 11.74 12.52
CA ARG A 419 10.85 12.38 13.40
C ARG A 419 10.18 13.28 14.44
N GLN A 420 9.22 14.10 14.02
CA GLN A 420 8.48 14.99 14.91
C GLN A 420 7.66 14.21 15.95
N ALA A 421 6.92 13.19 15.54
CA ALA A 421 6.10 12.37 16.45
C ALA A 421 6.99 11.66 17.49
N VAL A 422 8.12 11.07 17.06
CA VAL A 422 9.08 10.40 17.94
C VAL A 422 9.78 11.40 18.89
N ALA A 423 10.03 12.64 18.44
CA ALA A 423 10.64 13.67 19.28
C ALA A 423 9.67 14.23 20.33
N ILE A 424 8.40 14.37 19.98
CA ILE A 424 7.35 14.89 20.89
C ILE A 424 7.06 13.89 22.02
N ASP A 425 6.99 12.59 21.71
CA ASP A 425 6.66 11.55 22.69
C ASP A 425 7.79 10.55 22.86
N PRO A 426 8.52 10.60 24.01
CA PRO A 426 9.62 9.68 24.27
C PRO A 426 9.18 8.23 24.50
N LYS A 427 7.89 7.95 24.65
CA LYS A 427 7.33 6.60 24.84
C LYS A 427 6.77 6.00 23.55
N LEU A 428 6.59 6.78 22.48
CA LEU A 428 6.09 6.28 21.21
C LEU A 428 7.03 5.20 20.66
N GLN A 429 6.52 3.98 20.52
CA GLN A 429 7.22 2.86 19.90
C GLN A 429 6.92 2.82 18.40
N VAL A 430 7.93 2.58 17.57
CA VAL A 430 7.78 2.47 16.11
C VAL A 430 8.44 1.18 15.63
N LEU A 431 7.66 0.32 15.01
CA LEU A 431 8.13 -0.91 14.38
C LEU A 431 7.87 -0.85 12.88
N ILE A 432 8.93 -0.81 12.10
CA ILE A 432 8.90 -0.84 10.63
C ILE A 432 9.22 -2.26 10.19
N VAL A 433 8.36 -2.86 9.39
CA VAL A 433 8.51 -4.26 8.97
C VAL A 433 8.40 -4.40 7.46
N HIS A 434 9.21 -5.30 6.89
CA HIS A 434 9.25 -5.55 5.46
C HIS A 434 9.38 -7.05 5.14
N GLY A 435 9.02 -7.41 3.91
CA GLY A 435 9.51 -8.63 3.29
C GLY A 435 10.81 -8.37 2.53
N TRP A 436 11.72 -9.35 2.58
CA TRP A 436 13.01 -9.25 1.90
C TRP A 436 12.89 -9.04 0.38
N ASN A 437 11.88 -9.68 -0.26
CA ASN A 437 11.71 -9.72 -1.72
C ASN A 437 10.81 -8.60 -2.27
N ASP A 438 10.41 -7.65 -1.43
CA ASP A 438 9.58 -6.51 -1.84
C ASP A 438 10.37 -5.56 -2.73
N LEU A 439 9.91 -5.39 -3.97
CA LEU A 439 10.43 -4.42 -4.94
C LEU A 439 9.47 -3.23 -5.16
N SER A 440 8.32 -3.24 -4.51
CA SER A 440 7.38 -2.11 -4.50
C SER A 440 7.78 -1.06 -3.46
N CYS A 441 8.16 -1.54 -2.25
CA CYS A 441 8.68 -0.73 -1.15
C CYS A 441 9.90 -1.45 -0.55
N PRO A 442 11.07 -1.41 -1.21
CA PRO A 442 12.24 -2.16 -0.76
C PRO A 442 12.66 -1.79 0.66
N PHE A 443 12.94 -2.81 1.48
CA PHE A 443 13.26 -2.66 2.90
C PHE A 443 14.45 -1.73 3.17
N MET A 444 15.42 -1.72 2.26
CA MET A 444 16.63 -0.91 2.40
C MET A 444 16.33 0.59 2.44
N GLY A 445 15.26 1.04 1.82
CA GLY A 445 14.80 2.43 1.92
C GLY A 445 14.46 2.84 3.36
N SER A 446 13.78 1.96 4.11
CA SER A 446 13.50 2.19 5.53
C SER A 446 14.74 2.09 6.40
N VAL A 447 15.64 1.14 6.11
CA VAL A 447 16.94 1.01 6.81
C VAL A 447 17.75 2.29 6.66
N LEU A 448 17.94 2.77 5.42
CA LEU A 448 18.67 4.02 5.16
C LEU A 448 18.01 5.23 5.84
N THR A 449 16.67 5.27 5.85
CA THR A 449 15.93 6.36 6.49
C THR A 449 16.14 6.38 8.01
N VAL A 450 16.03 5.23 8.68
CA VAL A 450 16.15 5.14 10.14
C VAL A 450 17.59 5.40 10.57
N ASP A 451 18.57 4.90 9.84
CA ASP A 451 19.99 5.14 10.12
C ASP A 451 20.39 6.64 10.03
N GLN A 452 19.64 7.43 9.26
CA GLN A 452 19.82 8.89 9.18
C GLN A 452 18.98 9.67 10.19
N MET A 453 18.19 8.99 11.03
CA MET A 453 17.45 9.68 12.09
C MET A 453 18.38 10.00 13.27
N PRO A 454 18.26 11.19 13.87
CA PRO A 454 18.95 11.47 15.12
C PRO A 454 18.51 10.49 16.22
N VAL A 455 19.45 10.08 17.08
CA VAL A 455 19.11 9.34 18.29
C VAL A 455 18.31 10.26 19.21
N MET A 456 17.08 9.90 19.49
CA MET A 456 16.15 10.68 20.30
C MET A 456 15.74 9.88 21.55
N GLY A 457 16.22 10.29 22.71
CA GLY A 457 15.97 9.61 23.99
C GLY A 457 17.01 8.55 24.34
N SER A 458 16.75 7.84 25.45
CA SER A 458 17.68 6.85 26.03
C SER A 458 17.45 5.41 25.51
N ASP A 459 16.35 5.17 24.78
CA ASP A 459 16.02 3.87 24.22
C ASP A 459 16.26 3.88 22.69
N PRO A 460 17.39 3.34 22.20
CA PRO A 460 17.70 3.27 20.78
C PRO A 460 16.75 2.32 20.03
N ASP A 461 16.14 1.36 20.75
CA ASP A 461 15.30 0.32 20.15
C ASP A 461 13.84 0.74 20.00
N ARG A 462 13.49 1.98 20.31
CA ARG A 462 12.11 2.42 20.15
C ARG A 462 11.70 2.71 18.69
N VAL A 463 12.65 2.82 17.77
CA VAL A 463 12.43 2.83 16.31
C VAL A 463 13.21 1.68 15.70
N GLN A 464 12.53 0.64 15.27
CA GLN A 464 13.14 -0.58 14.76
C GLN A 464 12.72 -0.87 13.33
N VAL A 465 13.64 -1.46 12.55
CA VAL A 465 13.35 -2.06 11.24
C VAL A 465 13.58 -3.57 11.35
N ARG A 466 12.60 -4.35 10.89
CA ARG A 466 12.64 -5.81 10.83
C ARG A 466 12.26 -6.26 9.42
N SER A 467 12.88 -7.34 8.95
CA SER A 467 12.53 -7.94 7.66
C SER A 467 12.34 -9.44 7.81
N TYR A 468 11.40 -9.98 7.02
CA TYR A 468 10.99 -11.38 7.06
C TYR A 468 11.07 -11.99 5.65
N PRO A 469 11.15 -13.33 5.52
CA PRO A 469 10.99 -13.99 4.23
C PRO A 469 9.66 -13.63 3.57
N GLY A 470 9.69 -13.31 2.27
CA GLY A 470 8.53 -12.90 1.48
C GLY A 470 8.65 -11.49 0.91
N GLY A 471 7.59 -11.05 0.25
CA GLY A 471 7.50 -9.73 -0.38
C GLY A 471 6.70 -8.72 0.43
N HIS A 472 6.00 -7.83 -0.25
CA HIS A 472 5.19 -6.74 0.31
C HIS A 472 4.16 -7.21 1.33
N MET A 473 3.51 -8.33 1.02
CA MET A 473 2.55 -9.02 1.89
C MET A 473 3.21 -10.26 2.52
N PHE A 474 4.41 -10.11 3.12
CA PHE A 474 5.19 -11.20 3.72
C PHE A 474 4.37 -12.03 4.74
N TYR A 475 3.36 -11.43 5.33
CA TYR A 475 2.44 -12.06 6.28
C TYR A 475 1.53 -13.14 5.63
N SER A 476 1.52 -13.27 4.31
CA SER A 476 0.89 -14.41 3.62
C SER A 476 1.63 -15.74 3.88
N ARG A 477 2.89 -15.67 4.33
CA ARG A 477 3.72 -16.82 4.70
C ARG A 477 3.59 -17.09 6.19
N ALA A 478 3.21 -18.29 6.57
CA ALA A 478 2.88 -18.67 7.95
C ALA A 478 3.99 -18.33 8.96
N ASP A 479 5.25 -18.64 8.65
CA ASP A 479 6.39 -18.40 9.54
C ASP A 479 6.67 -16.90 9.70
N SER A 480 6.57 -16.13 8.61
CA SER A 480 6.73 -14.68 8.63
C SER A 480 5.60 -13.99 9.38
N GLN A 481 4.35 -14.45 9.20
CA GLN A 481 3.20 -13.97 9.95
C GLN A 481 3.36 -14.22 11.45
N ALA A 482 3.80 -15.43 11.84
CA ALA A 482 4.04 -15.78 13.22
C ALA A 482 5.17 -14.92 13.84
N ALA A 483 6.27 -14.70 13.12
CA ALA A 483 7.35 -13.82 13.56
C ALA A 483 6.89 -12.37 13.73
N PHE A 484 6.18 -11.84 12.74
CA PHE A 484 5.60 -10.50 12.79
C PHE A 484 4.67 -10.31 13.99
N ARG A 485 3.76 -11.27 14.23
CA ARG A 485 2.88 -11.20 15.39
C ARG A 485 3.65 -11.21 16.72
N ARG A 486 4.73 -12.00 16.85
CA ARG A 486 5.59 -12.00 18.06
C ARG A 486 6.25 -10.64 18.29
N ASP A 487 6.84 -10.06 17.24
CA ASP A 487 7.55 -8.79 17.35
C ASP A 487 6.61 -7.63 17.70
N VAL A 488 5.40 -7.61 17.11
CA VAL A 488 4.38 -6.64 17.47
C VAL A 488 3.89 -6.83 18.90
N ARG A 489 3.63 -8.06 19.34
CA ARG A 489 3.23 -8.34 20.73
C ARG A 489 4.30 -7.84 21.71
N ALA A 490 5.57 -8.09 21.43
CA ALA A 490 6.68 -7.60 22.26
C ALA A 490 6.72 -6.06 22.32
N MET A 491 6.33 -5.36 21.25
CA MET A 491 6.19 -3.91 21.26
C MET A 491 5.05 -3.45 22.20
N PHE A 492 3.91 -4.14 22.19
CA PHE A 492 2.78 -3.81 23.10
C PHE A 492 3.13 -4.08 24.55
N GLU A 493 3.96 -5.06 24.86
CA GLU A 493 4.37 -5.41 26.23
C GLU A 493 5.41 -4.43 26.81
N ARG A 494 6.07 -3.62 25.98
CA ARG A 494 6.99 -2.54 26.42
C ARG A 494 6.30 -1.23 26.77
N ASN A 495 5.05 -1.05 26.38
CA ASN A 495 4.21 0.10 26.65
C ASN A 495 3.25 -0.20 27.82
#